data_623f21bb7dee2b4dbddf17b2049b842b
#
_entry.id   623f21bb7dee2b4dbddf17b2049b842b
#
_cell.length_a   1.000
_cell.length_b   1.000
_cell.length_c   1.000
_cell.angle_alpha   90.00
_cell.angle_beta   90.00
_cell.angle_gamma   90.00
#
_symmetry.space_group_name_H-M   'P 1'
#
loop_
_entity.id
_entity.type
_entity.pdbx_description
1 polymer ?
#
loop_
_entity_poly.entity_id
_entity_poly.type
_entity_poly.pdbx_seq_one_letter_code
_entity_poly.pdbx_strand_id
1 'polypeptide(L)'
;VMNTPYGNSITTAEHTISLMMSLSRNIAQADQSIKSGKWEKSKFMGTELFGKCLGMIGCGNIGSLVAERCIGLKMKVVVYDPFVSDEQLQKIGAKKVELQEIFNLADFITLHTPLTNETKGILNKENILKCKRGVRIINCARGGLIIEDDLLELIEKGHVAGAALDVFIKEPPNNKNLFKVENLILTPHLGASTKEAQENVAIQIAQQISDYLLNGVIVNSINVSPISIEEAPLLKPYLNLCKHLGRFGGQVIESNIKNISITFKGTVSKIKTSPLVSTLIASILSIKMESINLINAEVVAKQKNIKVKTSFQDGTESHDAEISVKLITENEIFTYSGALFAGNSRIVSINGMSIEAEISKNMLYTSNNDKPGFI
;
A
#
# COMPACT_ATOMS: atom_id res chain seq x y z
N VAL A 1 -10.59 -2.53 -0.11
CA VAL A 1 -10.20 -1.60 0.96
C VAL A 1 -9.34 -0.49 0.37
N MET A 2 -9.70 0.76 0.62
CA MET A 2 -8.95 1.95 0.23
C MET A 2 -8.49 2.68 1.49
N ASN A 3 -7.33 3.33 1.42
CA ASN A 3 -6.81 4.18 2.48
C ASN A 3 -6.66 5.64 2.01
N THR A 4 -6.26 6.52 2.92
CA THR A 4 -6.07 7.96 2.67
C THR A 4 -4.62 8.36 3.01
N PRO A 5 -3.63 7.96 2.19
CA PRO A 5 -2.21 8.01 2.56
C PRO A 5 -1.65 9.44 2.73
N TYR A 6 -2.37 10.47 2.28
CA TYR A 6 -1.90 11.85 2.31
C TYR A 6 -2.61 12.71 3.37
N GLY A 7 -3.74 12.24 3.92
CA GLY A 7 -4.61 13.05 4.78
C GLY A 7 -3.97 13.51 6.09
N ASN A 8 -2.99 12.77 6.63
CA ASN A 8 -2.32 13.06 7.90
C ASN A 8 -0.81 13.27 7.79
N SER A 9 -0.25 13.34 6.58
CA SER A 9 1.21 13.36 6.40
C SER A 9 1.85 14.60 7.03
N ILE A 10 1.27 15.77 6.84
CA ILE A 10 1.74 17.03 7.41
C ILE A 10 1.68 16.97 8.94
N THR A 11 0.53 16.56 9.48
CA THR A 11 0.27 16.47 10.92
C THR A 11 1.29 15.56 11.63
N THR A 12 1.51 14.37 11.07
CA THR A 12 2.49 13.41 11.64
C THR A 12 3.92 13.96 11.54
N ALA A 13 4.27 14.65 10.46
CA ALA A 13 5.59 15.25 10.31
C ALA A 13 5.80 16.36 11.36
N GLU A 14 4.82 17.22 11.57
CA GLU A 14 4.87 18.29 12.59
C GLU A 14 4.91 17.72 14.01
N HIS A 15 4.15 16.68 14.29
CA HIS A 15 4.21 15.99 15.58
C HIS A 15 5.59 15.38 15.85
N THR A 16 6.22 14.75 14.84
CA THR A 16 7.58 14.22 14.94
C THR A 16 8.58 15.31 15.32
N ILE A 17 8.50 16.49 14.67
CA ILE A 17 9.39 17.63 14.95
C ILE A 17 9.11 18.21 16.33
N SER A 18 7.84 18.33 16.71
CA SER A 18 7.44 18.80 18.04
C SER A 18 8.03 17.92 19.15
N LEU A 19 7.96 16.59 18.98
CA LEU A 19 8.57 15.63 19.90
C LEU A 19 10.10 15.74 19.90
N MET A 20 10.73 15.88 18.74
CA MET A 20 12.18 16.09 18.62
C MET A 20 12.63 17.34 19.35
N MET A 21 11.94 18.46 19.18
CA MET A 21 12.20 19.73 19.85
C MET A 21 11.96 19.60 21.37
N SER A 22 10.85 19.01 21.79
CA SER A 22 10.53 18.76 23.19
C SER A 22 11.60 17.90 23.86
N LEU A 23 12.04 16.83 23.20
CA LEU A 23 13.09 15.94 23.68
C LEU A 23 14.47 16.65 23.78
N SER A 24 14.80 17.47 22.78
CA SER A 24 16.09 18.18 22.77
C SER A 24 16.21 19.25 23.84
N ARG A 25 15.09 19.81 24.28
CA ARG A 25 15.01 20.92 25.26
C ARG A 25 14.40 20.54 26.58
N ASN A 26 14.09 19.24 26.81
CA ASN A 26 13.45 18.70 28.03
C ASN A 26 12.12 19.43 28.38
N ILE A 27 11.33 19.83 27.38
CA ILE A 27 10.14 20.70 27.58
C ILE A 27 9.13 20.04 28.52
N ALA A 28 8.78 18.76 28.29
CA ALA A 28 7.78 18.06 29.07
C ALA A 28 8.17 17.95 30.56
N GLN A 29 9.42 17.60 30.83
CA GLN A 29 9.93 17.44 32.19
C GLN A 29 10.08 18.80 32.90
N ALA A 30 10.51 19.84 32.17
CA ALA A 30 10.61 21.20 32.72
C ALA A 30 9.24 21.78 33.07
N ASP A 31 8.23 21.60 32.23
CA ASP A 31 6.85 21.99 32.50
C ASP A 31 6.31 21.29 33.75
N GLN A 32 6.50 19.98 33.86
CA GLN A 32 6.09 19.20 35.02
C GLN A 32 6.79 19.66 36.32
N SER A 33 8.09 19.98 36.25
CA SER A 33 8.86 20.49 37.40
C SER A 33 8.26 21.81 37.90
N ILE A 34 8.02 22.78 37.00
CA ILE A 34 7.41 24.06 37.37
C ILE A 34 6.01 23.90 37.94
N LYS A 35 5.16 23.06 37.32
CA LYS A 35 3.81 22.77 37.82
C LYS A 35 3.80 22.10 39.18
N SER A 36 4.88 21.36 39.52
CA SER A 36 5.06 20.80 40.87
C SER A 36 5.69 21.77 41.88
N GLY A 37 5.87 23.05 41.52
CA GLY A 37 6.43 24.12 42.37
C GLY A 37 7.93 24.10 42.49
N LYS A 38 8.67 23.40 41.60
CA LYS A 38 10.12 23.28 41.62
C LYS A 38 10.78 24.15 40.58
N TRP A 39 11.89 24.82 40.95
CA TRP A 39 12.73 25.62 40.06
C TRP A 39 14.09 24.97 39.87
N GLU A 40 14.17 23.99 38.92
CA GLU A 40 15.36 23.14 38.73
C GLU A 40 16.09 23.45 37.41
N LYS A 41 16.38 24.75 37.13
CA LYS A 41 16.96 25.23 35.86
C LYS A 41 18.16 24.40 35.38
N SER A 42 19.07 24.06 36.27
CA SER A 42 20.31 23.32 35.93
C SER A 42 20.06 21.86 35.51
N LYS A 43 18.95 21.27 35.93
CA LYS A 43 18.59 19.88 35.56
C LYS A 43 18.18 19.74 34.10
N PHE A 44 17.67 20.82 33.49
CA PHE A 44 17.06 20.77 32.12
C PHE A 44 17.99 21.44 31.08
N MET A 45 19.31 21.16 31.16
CA MET A 45 20.24 21.58 30.11
C MET A 45 19.97 20.80 28.84
N GLY A 46 19.52 21.50 27.77
CA GLY A 46 19.18 20.92 26.49
C GLY A 46 20.34 20.85 25.50
N THR A 47 20.02 20.42 24.29
CA THR A 47 20.93 20.44 23.13
C THR A 47 20.28 21.17 21.97
N GLU A 48 21.08 21.79 21.13
CA GLU A 48 20.62 22.45 19.89
C GLU A 48 20.47 21.41 18.77
N LEU A 49 19.55 21.66 17.83
CA LEU A 49 19.42 20.88 16.61
C LEU A 49 20.38 21.38 15.51
N PHE A 50 20.76 22.64 15.56
CA PHE A 50 21.65 23.27 14.60
C PHE A 50 22.94 22.47 14.41
N GLY A 51 23.26 22.14 13.14
CA GLY A 51 24.46 21.40 12.77
C GLY A 51 24.47 19.89 13.17
N LYS A 52 23.48 19.42 13.91
CA LYS A 52 23.35 18.00 14.28
C LYS A 52 22.93 17.15 13.08
N CYS A 53 23.27 15.87 13.13
CA CYS A 53 22.90 14.90 12.13
C CYS A 53 21.59 14.18 12.51
N LEU A 54 20.58 14.29 11.64
CA LEU A 54 19.36 13.49 11.70
C LEU A 54 19.53 12.26 10.82
N GLY A 55 19.51 11.08 11.41
CA GLY A 55 19.39 9.80 10.71
C GLY A 55 17.93 9.42 10.56
N MET A 56 17.49 9.21 9.33
CA MET A 56 16.12 8.84 9.02
C MET A 56 16.07 7.44 8.47
N ILE A 57 15.18 6.61 9.03
CA ILE A 57 14.88 5.26 8.53
C ILE A 57 13.51 5.31 7.89
N GLY A 58 13.48 5.34 6.54
CA GLY A 58 12.31 5.59 5.71
C GLY A 58 12.14 7.07 5.33
N CYS A 59 11.85 7.33 4.05
CA CYS A 59 11.65 8.68 3.49
C CYS A 59 10.48 8.71 2.49
N GLY A 60 9.35 8.11 2.88
CA GLY A 60 8.10 8.23 2.15
C GLY A 60 7.43 9.59 2.37
N ASN A 61 6.10 9.65 2.26
CA ASN A 61 5.32 10.89 2.35
C ASN A 61 5.59 11.71 3.62
N ILE A 62 5.68 11.06 4.79
CA ILE A 62 5.92 11.72 6.06
C ILE A 62 7.40 12.05 6.22
N GLY A 63 8.28 11.08 5.94
CA GLY A 63 9.72 11.26 6.11
C GLY A 63 10.28 12.40 5.26
N SER A 64 9.82 12.57 4.01
CA SER A 64 10.25 13.69 3.16
C SER A 64 9.90 15.06 3.75
N LEU A 65 8.71 15.19 4.33
CA LEU A 65 8.28 16.41 5.01
C LEU A 65 9.10 16.69 6.28
N VAL A 66 9.46 15.65 7.03
CA VAL A 66 10.35 15.78 8.21
C VAL A 66 11.75 16.20 7.77
N ALA A 67 12.30 15.57 6.71
CA ALA A 67 13.61 15.92 6.17
C ALA A 67 13.69 17.39 5.75
N GLU A 68 12.72 17.87 4.96
CA GLU A 68 12.64 19.27 4.51
C GLU A 68 12.65 20.24 5.70
N ARG A 69 11.81 20.01 6.71
CA ARG A 69 11.72 20.86 7.89
C ARG A 69 12.99 20.84 8.73
N CYS A 70 13.61 19.67 8.89
CA CYS A 70 14.86 19.55 9.64
C CYS A 70 16.05 20.21 8.92
N ILE A 71 16.07 20.19 7.59
CA ILE A 71 17.03 20.97 6.79
C ILE A 71 16.79 22.46 7.00
N GLY A 72 15.53 22.91 7.06
CA GLY A 72 15.17 24.27 7.45
C GLY A 72 15.72 24.68 8.83
N LEU A 73 15.74 23.74 9.78
CA LEU A 73 16.37 23.89 11.10
C LEU A 73 17.91 23.77 11.06
N LYS A 74 18.51 23.69 9.85
CA LYS A 74 19.97 23.59 9.63
C LYS A 74 20.58 22.29 10.19
N MET A 75 19.81 21.21 10.26
CA MET A 75 20.33 19.87 10.52
C MET A 75 20.96 19.28 9.23
N LYS A 76 21.91 18.37 9.40
CA LYS A 76 22.37 17.48 8.34
C LYS A 76 21.44 16.26 8.31
N VAL A 77 20.81 15.97 7.16
CA VAL A 77 19.87 14.84 7.06
C VAL A 77 20.48 13.73 6.23
N VAL A 78 20.60 12.53 6.82
CA VAL A 78 21.00 11.30 6.15
C VAL A 78 19.85 10.29 6.21
N VAL A 79 19.62 9.57 5.13
CA VAL A 79 18.45 8.73 4.94
C VAL A 79 18.84 7.31 4.52
N TYR A 80 18.30 6.33 5.20
CA TYR A 80 18.23 4.96 4.74
C TYR A 80 16.81 4.66 4.27
N ASP A 81 16.64 4.40 2.98
CA ASP A 81 15.39 3.94 2.37
C ASP A 81 15.72 3.13 1.11
N PRO A 82 15.37 1.83 1.04
CA PRO A 82 15.68 0.99 -0.12
C PRO A 82 14.88 1.36 -1.38
N PHE A 83 13.77 2.12 -1.25
CA PHE A 83 12.84 2.41 -2.34
C PHE A 83 12.97 3.81 -2.92
N VAL A 84 13.67 4.73 -2.25
CA VAL A 84 13.83 6.12 -2.68
C VAL A 84 15.16 6.29 -3.41
N SER A 85 15.16 6.96 -4.57
CA SER A 85 16.38 7.19 -5.35
C SER A 85 17.24 8.33 -4.76
N ASP A 86 18.52 8.33 -5.13
CA ASP A 86 19.46 9.38 -4.72
C ASP A 86 19.02 10.74 -5.23
N GLU A 87 18.50 10.83 -6.47
CA GLU A 87 18.04 12.07 -7.08
C GLU A 87 16.86 12.68 -6.32
N GLN A 88 15.94 11.81 -5.83
CA GLN A 88 14.80 12.25 -5.03
C GLN A 88 15.26 12.86 -3.70
N LEU A 89 16.23 12.24 -3.02
CA LEU A 89 16.78 12.75 -1.76
C LEU A 89 17.61 14.02 -1.95
N GLN A 90 18.40 14.11 -3.01
CA GLN A 90 19.16 15.30 -3.34
C GLN A 90 18.26 16.52 -3.57
N LYS A 91 17.09 16.35 -4.21
CA LYS A 91 16.11 17.44 -4.42
C LYS A 91 15.62 18.07 -3.13
N ILE A 92 15.52 17.32 -2.05
CA ILE A 92 15.13 17.83 -0.73
C ILE A 92 16.34 18.20 0.14
N GLY A 93 17.57 18.04 -0.36
CA GLY A 93 18.79 18.36 0.36
C GLY A 93 19.25 17.29 1.36
N ALA A 94 18.75 16.07 1.27
CA ALA A 94 19.15 14.92 2.09
C ALA A 94 20.15 14.02 1.35
N LYS A 95 20.95 13.25 2.11
CA LYS A 95 21.92 12.30 1.57
C LYS A 95 21.47 10.86 1.82
N LYS A 96 21.46 10.01 0.79
CA LYS A 96 21.26 8.57 0.95
C LYS A 96 22.48 7.91 1.57
N VAL A 97 22.23 6.98 2.49
CA VAL A 97 23.28 6.20 3.18
C VAL A 97 22.78 4.79 3.48
N GLU A 98 23.70 3.89 3.79
CA GLU A 98 23.35 2.57 4.29
C GLU A 98 22.90 2.62 5.77
N LEU A 99 22.13 1.62 6.19
CA LEU A 99 21.58 1.57 7.56
C LEU A 99 22.67 1.69 8.64
N GLN A 100 23.81 1.04 8.42
CA GLN A 100 24.95 1.11 9.36
C GLN A 100 25.53 2.54 9.48
N GLU A 101 25.49 3.32 8.41
CA GLU A 101 25.94 4.71 8.44
C GLU A 101 24.98 5.60 9.25
N ILE A 102 23.65 5.29 9.22
CA ILE A 102 22.68 5.97 10.11
C ILE A 102 23.13 5.83 11.56
N PHE A 103 23.45 4.62 12.01
CA PHE A 103 23.86 4.40 13.39
C PHE A 103 25.15 5.16 13.76
N ASN A 104 26.12 5.17 12.86
CA ASN A 104 27.41 5.81 13.10
C ASN A 104 27.34 7.36 13.08
N LEU A 105 26.47 7.93 12.25
CA LEU A 105 26.46 9.38 11.97
C LEU A 105 25.43 10.17 12.79
N ALA A 106 24.31 9.54 13.16
CA ALA A 106 23.15 10.24 13.68
C ALA A 106 23.33 10.71 15.13
N ASP A 107 22.99 11.95 15.40
CA ASP A 107 22.77 12.52 16.75
C ASP A 107 21.30 12.34 17.16
N PHE A 108 20.39 12.32 16.19
CA PHE A 108 18.97 12.01 16.31
C PHE A 108 18.59 10.97 15.29
N ILE A 109 17.77 10.00 15.67
CA ILE A 109 17.19 8.99 14.76
C ILE A 109 15.68 9.11 14.78
N THR A 110 15.05 9.16 13.60
CA THR A 110 13.60 9.12 13.44
C THR A 110 13.17 8.05 12.47
N LEU A 111 12.06 7.39 12.79
CA LEU A 111 11.52 6.25 12.04
C LEU A 111 10.28 6.67 11.24
N HIS A 112 10.28 6.39 9.94
CA HIS A 112 9.16 6.68 9.02
C HIS A 112 8.93 5.52 8.04
N THR A 113 8.97 4.29 8.55
CA THR A 113 8.81 3.05 7.79
C THR A 113 7.63 2.23 8.31
N PRO A 114 6.96 1.41 7.48
CA PRO A 114 5.96 0.47 7.95
C PRO A 114 6.60 -0.63 8.79
N LEU A 115 5.80 -1.30 9.63
CA LEU A 115 6.22 -2.50 10.32
C LEU A 115 6.08 -3.71 9.38
N THR A 116 7.22 -4.28 9.00
CA THR A 116 7.35 -5.51 8.20
C THR A 116 8.26 -6.50 8.91
N ASN A 117 8.47 -7.68 8.33
CA ASN A 117 9.42 -8.64 8.88
C ASN A 117 10.86 -8.07 8.91
N GLU A 118 11.22 -7.27 7.91
CA GLU A 118 12.55 -6.66 7.76
C GLU A 118 12.76 -5.46 8.69
N THR A 119 11.68 -4.73 9.02
CA THR A 119 11.77 -3.52 9.85
C THR A 119 11.43 -3.75 11.32
N LYS A 120 10.84 -4.90 11.64
CA LYS A 120 10.54 -5.28 13.03
C LYS A 120 11.81 -5.34 13.87
N GLY A 121 11.85 -4.56 14.95
CA GLY A 121 13.01 -4.48 15.83
C GLY A 121 14.27 -3.95 15.14
N ILE A 122 14.12 -3.11 14.10
CA ILE A 122 15.26 -2.48 13.41
C ILE A 122 16.14 -1.68 14.39
N LEU A 123 15.54 -1.12 15.43
CA LEU A 123 16.22 -0.56 16.60
C LEU A 123 16.08 -1.53 17.78
N ASN A 124 16.93 -2.53 17.82
CA ASN A 124 17.17 -3.44 18.93
C ASN A 124 18.46 -3.03 19.68
N LYS A 125 18.77 -3.73 20.75
CA LYS A 125 19.93 -3.45 21.59
C LYS A 125 21.24 -3.42 20.81
N GLU A 126 21.46 -4.40 19.92
CA GLU A 126 22.68 -4.50 19.12
C GLU A 126 22.84 -3.26 18.21
N ASN A 127 21.79 -2.86 17.51
CA ASN A 127 21.82 -1.74 16.59
C ASN A 127 21.90 -0.38 17.31
N ILE A 128 21.20 -0.24 18.45
CA ILE A 128 21.29 0.99 19.25
C ILE A 128 22.69 1.15 19.86
N LEU A 129 23.37 0.05 20.24
CA LEU A 129 24.75 0.12 20.74
C LEU A 129 25.77 0.56 19.66
N LYS A 130 25.46 0.42 18.37
CA LYS A 130 26.26 0.94 17.25
C LYS A 130 26.08 2.45 17.06
N CYS A 131 25.00 3.02 17.65
CA CYS A 131 24.75 4.47 17.55
C CYS A 131 25.73 5.25 18.42
N LYS A 132 25.85 6.54 18.10
CA LYS A 132 26.60 7.46 18.95
C LYS A 132 26.06 7.44 20.38
N ARG A 133 26.97 7.45 21.36
CA ARG A 133 26.57 7.68 22.74
C ARG A 133 25.88 9.05 22.88
N GLY A 134 24.71 9.08 23.49
CA GLY A 134 23.90 10.29 23.60
C GLY A 134 22.94 10.51 22.44
N VAL A 135 22.76 9.51 21.55
CA VAL A 135 21.75 9.54 20.50
C VAL A 135 20.34 9.73 21.09
N ARG A 136 19.48 10.43 20.35
CA ARG A 136 18.06 10.60 20.68
C ARG A 136 17.21 9.93 19.62
N ILE A 137 16.14 9.23 20.04
CA ILE A 137 15.34 8.38 19.17
C ILE A 137 13.89 8.85 19.18
N ILE A 138 13.29 9.04 18.02
CA ILE A 138 11.89 9.46 17.83
C ILE A 138 11.15 8.40 17.01
N ASN A 139 9.99 7.96 17.49
CA ASN A 139 9.13 7.05 16.76
C ASN A 139 7.66 7.52 16.77
N CYS A 140 7.23 8.08 15.64
CA CYS A 140 5.83 8.40 15.33
C CYS A 140 5.31 7.54 14.17
N ALA A 141 5.96 6.40 13.86
CA ALA A 141 5.60 5.54 12.74
C ALA A 141 4.76 4.35 13.19
N ARG A 142 5.40 3.30 13.73
CA ARG A 142 4.70 2.09 14.20
C ARG A 142 5.38 1.53 15.45
N GLY A 143 4.56 0.99 16.35
CA GLY A 143 5.06 0.15 17.43
C GLY A 143 5.74 -1.10 16.88
N GLY A 144 6.73 -1.64 17.61
CA GLY A 144 7.50 -2.82 17.20
C GLY A 144 8.66 -2.55 16.25
N LEU A 145 8.85 -1.33 15.74
CA LEU A 145 10.10 -0.92 15.05
C LEU A 145 11.27 -0.81 16.05
N ILE A 146 10.97 -0.48 17.27
CA ILE A 146 11.92 -0.42 18.40
C ILE A 146 11.57 -1.55 19.36
N ILE A 147 12.58 -2.25 19.87
CA ILE A 147 12.40 -3.16 21.01
C ILE A 147 12.40 -2.31 22.27
N GLU A 148 11.20 -2.14 22.87
CA GLU A 148 10.98 -1.21 23.98
C GLU A 148 11.90 -1.48 25.17
N ASP A 149 12.03 -2.74 25.60
CA ASP A 149 12.87 -3.09 26.75
C ASP A 149 14.37 -2.82 26.50
N ASP A 150 14.85 -3.05 25.27
CA ASP A 150 16.22 -2.73 24.88
C ASP A 150 16.48 -1.20 24.94
N LEU A 151 15.51 -0.41 24.44
CA LEU A 151 15.58 1.04 24.49
C LEU A 151 15.64 1.56 25.93
N LEU A 152 14.77 1.05 26.80
CA LEU A 152 14.71 1.45 28.21
C LEU A 152 16.04 1.15 28.93
N GLU A 153 16.58 -0.07 28.75
CA GLU A 153 17.88 -0.45 29.30
C GLU A 153 19.00 0.50 28.87
N LEU A 154 19.00 0.92 27.59
CA LEU A 154 20.04 1.77 27.04
C LEU A 154 19.88 3.26 27.40
N ILE A 155 18.66 3.71 27.71
CA ILE A 155 18.43 5.03 28.33
C ILE A 155 18.96 5.01 29.76
N GLU A 156 18.62 4.00 30.57
CA GLU A 156 19.09 3.87 31.95
C GLU A 156 20.62 3.79 32.04
N LYS A 157 21.28 3.12 31.09
CA LYS A 157 22.75 3.07 30.97
C LYS A 157 23.38 4.35 30.43
N GLY A 158 22.59 5.35 30.04
CA GLY A 158 23.05 6.61 29.48
C GLY A 158 23.73 6.49 28.11
N HIS A 159 23.47 5.40 27.38
CA HIS A 159 23.89 5.28 25.97
C HIS A 159 22.96 6.09 25.06
N VAL A 160 21.63 5.99 25.27
CA VAL A 160 20.61 6.83 24.65
C VAL A 160 20.30 7.97 25.59
N ALA A 161 20.42 9.22 25.10
CA ALA A 161 20.16 10.41 25.94
C ALA A 161 18.67 10.60 26.25
N GLY A 162 17.81 10.03 25.43
CA GLY A 162 16.37 10.03 25.61
C GLY A 162 15.64 9.61 24.34
N ALA A 163 14.33 9.34 24.46
CA ALA A 163 13.50 8.98 23.34
C ALA A 163 12.12 9.65 23.42
N ALA A 164 11.42 9.70 22.28
CA ALA A 164 10.04 10.12 22.18
C ALA A 164 9.24 9.10 21.37
N LEU A 165 8.21 8.52 21.98
CA LEU A 165 7.37 7.48 21.41
C LEU A 165 5.92 7.94 21.36
N ASP A 166 5.36 7.99 20.15
CA ASP A 166 3.93 8.22 19.92
C ASP A 166 3.17 6.90 19.68
N VAL A 167 3.92 5.81 19.45
CA VAL A 167 3.38 4.49 19.09
C VAL A 167 4.06 3.39 19.89
N PHE A 168 3.32 2.30 20.17
CA PHE A 168 3.74 1.23 21.06
C PHE A 168 3.47 -0.15 20.45
N ILE A 169 4.20 -1.19 20.93
CA ILE A 169 3.97 -2.58 20.51
C ILE A 169 2.52 -2.99 20.78
N LYS A 170 1.97 -2.55 21.91
CA LYS A 170 0.56 -2.70 22.25
C LYS A 170 -0.01 -1.35 22.64
N GLU A 171 -1.13 -1.01 22.06
CA GLU A 171 -1.86 0.25 22.32
C GLU A 171 -3.24 -0.02 22.93
N PRO A 172 -3.56 0.51 24.14
CA PRO A 172 -2.70 1.28 25.04
C PRO A 172 -1.51 0.48 25.57
N PRO A 173 -0.35 1.17 25.87
CA PRO A 173 0.86 0.48 26.33
C PRO A 173 0.63 -0.18 27.67
N ASN A 174 1.09 -1.43 27.79
CA ASN A 174 1.01 -2.23 29.02
C ASN A 174 2.36 -2.42 29.73
N ASN A 175 3.45 -2.00 29.10
CA ASN A 175 4.80 -2.02 29.71
C ASN A 175 4.95 -0.88 30.72
N LYS A 176 4.76 -1.20 32.01
CA LYS A 176 4.83 -0.19 33.08
C LYS A 176 6.20 0.43 33.27
N ASN A 177 7.27 -0.16 32.73
CA ASN A 177 8.61 0.39 32.83
C ASN A 177 8.76 1.64 31.95
N LEU A 178 8.01 1.76 30.85
CA LEU A 178 7.96 2.97 30.03
C LEU A 178 7.62 4.24 30.84
N PHE A 179 6.74 4.10 31.85
CA PHE A 179 6.26 5.25 32.62
C PHE A 179 7.22 5.70 33.73
N LYS A 180 8.33 4.98 33.96
CA LYS A 180 9.29 5.26 35.03
C LYS A 180 10.54 5.99 34.54
N VAL A 181 10.78 6.02 33.24
CA VAL A 181 12.00 6.57 32.65
C VAL A 181 11.85 8.06 32.42
N GLU A 182 12.68 8.88 33.10
CA GLU A 182 12.57 10.36 33.04
C GLU A 182 12.85 10.95 31.65
N ASN A 183 13.80 10.38 30.91
CA ASN A 183 14.20 10.88 29.60
C ASN A 183 13.40 10.27 28.43
N LEU A 184 12.15 9.91 28.71
CA LEU A 184 11.21 9.33 27.73
C LEU A 184 9.96 10.19 27.65
N ILE A 185 9.64 10.68 26.45
CA ILE A 185 8.40 11.40 26.14
C ILE A 185 7.44 10.40 25.51
N LEU A 186 6.24 10.31 26.06
CA LEU A 186 5.19 9.40 25.58
C LEU A 186 3.94 10.19 25.19
N THR A 187 3.40 9.94 24.01
CA THR A 187 2.13 10.50 23.56
C THR A 187 1.18 9.41 23.09
N PRO A 188 -0.14 9.55 23.27
CA PRO A 188 -1.09 8.47 23.02
C PRO A 188 -1.52 8.41 21.54
N HIS A 189 -0.58 8.16 20.62
CA HIS A 189 -0.77 8.01 19.19
C HIS A 189 -1.45 9.24 18.56
N LEU A 190 -0.83 10.41 18.73
CA LEU A 190 -1.36 11.72 18.30
C LEU A 190 -0.93 12.13 16.89
N GLY A 191 -0.11 11.33 16.19
CA GLY A 191 0.45 11.67 14.89
C GLY A 191 -0.56 12.14 13.83
N ALA A 192 -1.84 11.75 13.95
CA ALA A 192 -2.92 12.17 13.06
C ALA A 192 -4.03 12.97 13.78
N SER A 193 -3.81 13.38 15.03
CA SER A 193 -4.87 13.93 15.89
C SER A 193 -4.96 15.46 15.82
N THR A 194 -5.23 16.00 14.63
CA THR A 194 -5.60 17.41 14.44
C THR A 194 -6.94 17.53 13.70
N LYS A 195 -7.59 18.69 13.80
CA LYS A 195 -8.83 18.97 13.07
C LYS A 195 -8.61 18.87 11.55
N GLU A 196 -7.55 19.48 11.07
CA GLU A 196 -7.17 19.48 9.66
C GLU A 196 -6.94 18.06 9.12
N ALA A 197 -6.26 17.20 9.87
CA ALA A 197 -6.04 15.82 9.45
C ALA A 197 -7.36 15.04 9.40
N GLN A 198 -8.24 15.19 10.39
CA GLN A 198 -9.54 14.54 10.41
C GLN A 198 -10.44 15.00 9.26
N GLU A 199 -10.50 16.31 8.98
CA GLU A 199 -11.23 16.87 7.86
C GLU A 199 -10.68 16.39 6.51
N ASN A 200 -9.36 16.45 6.32
CA ASN A 200 -8.71 16.01 5.09
C ASN A 200 -8.94 14.52 4.82
N VAL A 201 -8.83 13.67 5.85
CA VAL A 201 -9.11 12.23 5.73
C VAL A 201 -10.57 11.99 5.37
N ALA A 202 -11.52 12.69 6.01
CA ALA A 202 -12.95 12.56 5.73
C ALA A 202 -13.29 13.00 4.30
N ILE A 203 -12.76 14.13 3.84
CA ILE A 203 -12.96 14.62 2.47
C ILE A 203 -12.36 13.64 1.46
N GLN A 204 -11.12 13.19 1.69
CA GLN A 204 -10.44 12.29 0.78
C GLN A 204 -11.17 10.95 0.64
N ILE A 205 -11.64 10.35 1.75
CA ILE A 205 -12.36 9.07 1.66
C ILE A 205 -13.75 9.25 1.01
N ALA A 206 -14.46 10.36 1.29
CA ALA A 206 -15.72 10.65 0.65
C ALA A 206 -15.56 10.80 -0.87
N GLN A 207 -14.52 11.52 -1.33
CA GLN A 207 -14.19 11.66 -2.74
C GLN A 207 -13.88 10.29 -3.37
N GLN A 208 -13.03 9.48 -2.76
CA GLN A 208 -12.67 8.16 -3.28
C GLN A 208 -13.88 7.23 -3.39
N ILE A 209 -14.78 7.25 -2.41
CA ILE A 209 -16.02 6.45 -2.45
C ILE A 209 -16.94 6.95 -3.58
N SER A 210 -17.10 8.27 -3.71
CA SER A 210 -17.91 8.88 -4.79
C SER A 210 -17.36 8.50 -6.16
N ASP A 211 -16.06 8.64 -6.37
CA ASP A 211 -15.40 8.31 -7.66
C ASP A 211 -15.52 6.82 -7.98
N TYR A 212 -15.42 5.96 -6.98
CA TYR A 212 -15.64 4.53 -7.15
C TYR A 212 -17.08 4.21 -7.57
N LEU A 213 -18.07 4.77 -6.86
CA LEU A 213 -19.49 4.47 -7.12
C LEU A 213 -19.99 5.04 -8.46
N LEU A 214 -19.54 6.23 -8.83
CA LEU A 214 -19.97 6.90 -10.06
C LEU A 214 -19.21 6.43 -11.30
N ASN A 215 -17.90 6.29 -11.17
CA ASN A 215 -16.99 6.13 -12.30
C ASN A 215 -16.20 4.81 -12.31
N GLY A 216 -16.28 4.01 -11.23
CA GLY A 216 -15.50 2.79 -11.09
C GLY A 216 -14.00 3.03 -10.83
N VAL A 217 -13.61 4.27 -10.45
CA VAL A 217 -12.24 4.66 -10.15
C VAL A 217 -11.79 4.00 -8.85
N ILE A 218 -10.62 3.37 -8.85
CA ILE A 218 -10.05 2.70 -7.68
C ILE A 218 -8.67 3.30 -7.40
N VAL A 219 -8.59 4.19 -6.43
CA VAL A 219 -7.33 4.81 -5.99
C VAL A 219 -6.98 4.35 -4.57
N ASN A 220 -5.68 4.34 -4.25
CA ASN A 220 -5.18 4.00 -2.91
C ASN A 220 -5.73 2.66 -2.37
N SER A 221 -5.97 1.71 -3.26
CA SER A 221 -6.44 0.38 -2.87
C SER A 221 -5.29 -0.49 -2.37
N ILE A 222 -5.55 -1.27 -1.31
CA ILE A 222 -4.59 -2.21 -0.71
C ILE A 222 -4.70 -3.60 -1.34
N ASN A 223 -5.88 -3.97 -1.81
CA ASN A 223 -6.22 -5.34 -2.18
C ASN A 223 -6.89 -5.48 -3.56
N VAL A 224 -6.84 -4.43 -4.37
CA VAL A 224 -7.29 -4.44 -5.78
C VAL A 224 -6.33 -3.57 -6.58
N SER A 225 -6.06 -3.94 -7.83
CA SER A 225 -5.26 -3.09 -8.73
C SER A 225 -5.92 -1.72 -8.90
N PRO A 226 -5.20 -0.62 -8.66
CA PRO A 226 -5.77 0.72 -8.77
C PRO A 226 -6.16 1.02 -10.22
N ILE A 227 -7.22 1.80 -10.41
CA ILE A 227 -7.70 2.31 -11.70
C ILE A 227 -7.79 3.83 -11.56
N SER A 228 -6.97 4.58 -12.31
CA SER A 228 -6.99 6.04 -12.26
C SER A 228 -8.24 6.63 -12.94
N ILE A 229 -8.45 7.94 -12.74
CA ILE A 229 -9.55 8.68 -13.38
C ILE A 229 -9.41 8.64 -14.91
N GLU A 230 -8.18 8.73 -15.41
CA GLU A 230 -7.88 8.68 -16.85
C GLU A 230 -8.05 7.27 -17.42
N GLU A 231 -7.72 6.23 -16.66
CA GLU A 231 -7.83 4.83 -17.06
C GLU A 231 -9.28 4.33 -17.05
N ALA A 232 -10.10 4.80 -16.12
CA ALA A 232 -11.46 4.27 -15.89
C ALA A 232 -12.36 4.32 -17.13
N PRO A 233 -12.43 5.41 -17.92
CA PRO A 233 -13.23 5.46 -19.16
C PRO A 233 -12.75 4.46 -20.20
N LEU A 234 -11.43 4.25 -20.33
CA LEU A 234 -10.83 3.30 -21.27
C LEU A 234 -11.06 1.85 -20.86
N LEU A 235 -10.98 1.55 -19.56
CA LEU A 235 -11.12 0.21 -19.04
C LEU A 235 -12.56 -0.25 -18.91
N LYS A 236 -13.51 0.65 -18.65
CA LYS A 236 -14.93 0.32 -18.39
C LYS A 236 -15.57 -0.56 -19.48
N PRO A 237 -15.43 -0.31 -20.79
CA PRO A 237 -15.98 -1.19 -21.83
C PRO A 237 -15.36 -2.59 -21.78
N TYR A 238 -14.04 -2.69 -21.59
CA TYR A 238 -13.33 -3.97 -21.50
C TYR A 238 -13.64 -4.74 -20.20
N LEU A 239 -13.87 -4.06 -19.08
CA LEU A 239 -14.35 -4.68 -17.84
C LEU A 239 -15.73 -5.31 -18.05
N ASN A 240 -16.63 -4.62 -18.77
CA ASN A 240 -17.93 -5.17 -19.12
C ASN A 240 -17.79 -6.39 -20.05
N LEU A 241 -16.92 -6.29 -21.07
CA LEU A 241 -16.64 -7.44 -21.95
C LEU A 241 -16.10 -8.63 -21.16
N CYS A 242 -15.13 -8.44 -20.26
CA CYS A 242 -14.59 -9.49 -19.40
C CYS A 242 -15.66 -10.11 -18.50
N LYS A 243 -16.56 -9.28 -17.93
CA LYS A 243 -17.68 -9.75 -17.12
C LYS A 243 -18.64 -10.64 -17.93
N HIS A 244 -18.96 -10.24 -19.14
CA HIS A 244 -19.83 -11.01 -20.04
C HIS A 244 -19.17 -12.31 -20.48
N LEU A 245 -17.93 -12.26 -20.96
CA LEU A 245 -17.18 -13.44 -21.37
C LEU A 245 -17.00 -14.43 -20.21
N GLY A 246 -16.66 -13.92 -19.01
CA GLY A 246 -16.52 -14.75 -17.84
C GLY A 246 -17.82 -15.48 -17.47
N ARG A 247 -18.95 -14.77 -17.47
CA ARG A 247 -20.27 -15.37 -17.23
C ARG A 247 -20.66 -16.39 -18.30
N PHE A 248 -20.39 -16.08 -19.55
CA PHE A 248 -20.65 -17.01 -20.65
C PHE A 248 -19.87 -18.30 -20.48
N GLY A 249 -18.54 -18.25 -20.39
CA GLY A 249 -17.71 -19.44 -20.23
C GLY A 249 -18.00 -20.23 -18.95
N GLY A 250 -18.26 -19.53 -17.83
CA GLY A 250 -18.58 -20.16 -16.56
C GLY A 250 -19.91 -20.91 -16.57
N GLN A 251 -20.90 -20.50 -17.40
CA GLN A 251 -22.19 -21.18 -17.58
C GLN A 251 -22.12 -22.35 -18.56
N VAL A 252 -21.33 -22.25 -19.63
CA VAL A 252 -21.19 -23.28 -20.65
C VAL A 252 -20.41 -24.49 -20.12
N ILE A 253 -19.39 -24.25 -19.28
CA ILE A 253 -18.55 -25.31 -18.71
C ILE A 253 -19.24 -25.95 -17.48
N GLU A 254 -19.60 -27.21 -17.56
CA GLU A 254 -20.17 -27.97 -16.45
C GLU A 254 -19.10 -28.58 -15.54
N SER A 255 -17.98 -28.99 -16.11
CA SER A 255 -16.87 -29.65 -15.42
C SER A 255 -16.01 -28.67 -14.60
N ASN A 256 -15.18 -29.22 -13.70
CA ASN A 256 -14.26 -28.41 -12.91
C ASN A 256 -13.11 -27.86 -13.78
N ILE A 257 -12.94 -26.53 -13.74
CA ILE A 257 -11.88 -25.83 -14.49
C ILE A 257 -10.53 -26.09 -13.81
N LYS A 258 -9.52 -26.50 -14.59
CA LYS A 258 -8.12 -26.67 -14.16
C LYS A 258 -7.22 -25.53 -14.61
N ASN A 259 -7.46 -25.02 -15.83
CA ASN A 259 -6.67 -23.91 -16.37
C ASN A 259 -7.58 -22.86 -16.99
N ILE A 260 -7.25 -21.59 -16.78
CA ILE A 260 -7.82 -20.42 -17.46
C ILE A 260 -6.67 -19.74 -18.19
N SER A 261 -6.71 -19.71 -19.52
CA SER A 261 -5.75 -18.94 -20.31
C SER A 261 -6.47 -17.76 -20.96
N ILE A 262 -5.91 -16.57 -20.79
CA ILE A 262 -6.47 -15.31 -21.27
C ILE A 262 -5.45 -14.69 -22.21
N THR A 263 -5.86 -14.38 -23.45
CA THR A 263 -5.01 -13.70 -24.43
C THR A 263 -5.62 -12.37 -24.78
N PHE A 264 -4.86 -11.31 -24.57
CA PHE A 264 -5.21 -9.94 -24.95
C PHE A 264 -4.55 -9.61 -26.28
N LYS A 265 -5.35 -9.24 -27.31
CA LYS A 265 -4.86 -9.00 -28.66
C LYS A 265 -5.18 -7.56 -29.09
N GLY A 266 -4.28 -6.94 -29.87
CA GLY A 266 -4.47 -5.59 -30.40
C GLY A 266 -4.35 -4.49 -29.34
N THR A 267 -5.16 -3.46 -29.40
CA THR A 267 -5.04 -2.28 -28.53
C THR A 267 -5.24 -2.60 -27.04
N VAL A 268 -6.03 -3.61 -26.71
CA VAL A 268 -6.24 -4.05 -25.31
C VAL A 268 -4.99 -4.66 -24.67
N SER A 269 -4.02 -5.13 -25.45
CA SER A 269 -2.74 -5.64 -24.94
C SER A 269 -1.85 -4.54 -24.36
N LYS A 270 -2.09 -3.27 -24.75
CA LYS A 270 -1.28 -2.10 -24.38
C LYS A 270 -1.80 -1.35 -23.17
N ILE A 271 -2.97 -1.71 -22.64
CA ILE A 271 -3.57 -1.10 -21.45
C ILE A 271 -3.35 -1.98 -20.22
N LYS A 272 -3.70 -1.46 -19.05
CA LYS A 272 -3.58 -2.19 -17.78
C LYS A 272 -4.56 -3.36 -17.72
N THR A 273 -4.06 -4.57 -17.90
CA THR A 273 -4.90 -5.79 -18.00
C THR A 273 -5.20 -6.46 -16.67
N SER A 274 -4.49 -6.14 -15.59
CA SER A 274 -4.71 -6.75 -14.28
C SER A 274 -6.16 -6.65 -13.78
N PRO A 275 -6.87 -5.49 -13.85
CA PRO A 275 -8.28 -5.42 -13.49
C PRO A 275 -9.19 -6.28 -14.39
N LEU A 276 -8.81 -6.43 -15.66
CA LEU A 276 -9.56 -7.25 -16.64
C LEU A 276 -9.44 -8.73 -16.30
N VAL A 277 -8.24 -9.19 -15.95
CA VAL A 277 -7.97 -10.58 -15.52
C VAL A 277 -8.80 -10.92 -14.27
N SER A 278 -8.71 -10.11 -13.23
CA SER A 278 -9.45 -10.32 -11.98
C SER A 278 -10.97 -10.33 -12.22
N THR A 279 -11.47 -9.44 -13.08
CA THR A 279 -12.91 -9.38 -13.45
C THR A 279 -13.36 -10.64 -14.18
N LEU A 280 -12.56 -11.11 -15.13
CA LEU A 280 -12.89 -12.31 -15.91
C LEU A 280 -12.88 -13.56 -15.02
N ILE A 281 -11.85 -13.75 -14.19
CA ILE A 281 -11.78 -14.87 -13.26
C ILE A 281 -12.96 -14.85 -12.27
N ALA A 282 -13.22 -13.67 -11.67
CA ALA A 282 -14.36 -13.52 -10.76
C ALA A 282 -15.68 -13.91 -11.43
N SER A 283 -15.89 -13.48 -12.68
CA SER A 283 -17.11 -13.72 -13.42
C SER A 283 -17.27 -15.19 -13.84
N ILE A 284 -16.18 -15.89 -14.15
CA ILE A 284 -16.19 -17.33 -14.41
C ILE A 284 -16.56 -18.11 -13.13
N LEU A 285 -15.84 -17.84 -12.05
CA LEU A 285 -15.96 -18.62 -10.81
C LEU A 285 -17.27 -18.33 -10.06
N SER A 286 -17.82 -17.11 -10.15
CA SER A 286 -19.07 -16.72 -9.48
C SER A 286 -20.30 -17.49 -9.93
N ILE A 287 -20.24 -18.18 -11.07
CA ILE A 287 -21.34 -19.05 -11.53
C ILE A 287 -21.53 -20.27 -10.61
N LYS A 288 -20.43 -20.79 -10.07
CA LYS A 288 -20.43 -22.01 -9.23
C LYS A 288 -20.12 -21.74 -7.75
N MET A 289 -19.81 -20.49 -7.39
CA MET A 289 -19.34 -20.11 -6.04
C MET A 289 -19.93 -18.77 -5.62
N GLU A 290 -20.76 -18.76 -4.58
CA GLU A 290 -21.53 -17.57 -4.16
C GLU A 290 -20.68 -16.44 -3.58
N SER A 291 -19.48 -16.68 -3.05
CA SER A 291 -18.68 -15.68 -2.33
C SER A 291 -17.54 -15.08 -3.15
N ILE A 292 -17.50 -15.28 -4.48
CA ILE A 292 -16.44 -14.79 -5.35
C ILE A 292 -16.68 -13.34 -5.75
N ASN A 293 -15.63 -12.55 -5.66
CA ASN A 293 -15.60 -11.15 -6.09
C ASN A 293 -14.23 -10.80 -6.68
N LEU A 294 -14.05 -9.57 -7.16
CA LEU A 294 -12.82 -9.07 -7.79
C LEU A 294 -11.58 -9.17 -6.89
N ILE A 295 -11.77 -9.16 -5.57
CA ILE A 295 -10.69 -9.12 -4.59
C ILE A 295 -10.12 -10.51 -4.32
N ASN A 296 -11.01 -11.52 -4.21
CA ASN A 296 -10.63 -12.86 -3.81
C ASN A 296 -10.50 -13.85 -4.98
N ALA A 297 -10.91 -13.47 -6.19
CA ALA A 297 -10.97 -14.36 -7.35
C ALA A 297 -9.65 -15.09 -7.64
N GLU A 298 -8.54 -14.36 -7.69
CA GLU A 298 -7.21 -14.93 -7.97
C GLU A 298 -6.72 -15.81 -6.82
N VAL A 299 -6.98 -15.41 -5.57
CA VAL A 299 -6.63 -16.19 -4.37
C VAL A 299 -7.41 -17.51 -4.35
N VAL A 300 -8.72 -17.45 -4.61
CA VAL A 300 -9.58 -18.64 -4.66
C VAL A 300 -9.21 -19.55 -5.84
N ALA A 301 -8.92 -18.98 -7.01
CA ALA A 301 -8.41 -19.76 -8.14
C ALA A 301 -7.14 -20.55 -7.74
N LYS A 302 -6.18 -19.91 -7.07
CA LYS A 302 -4.97 -20.56 -6.56
C LYS A 302 -5.28 -21.63 -5.51
N GLN A 303 -6.17 -21.36 -4.55
CA GLN A 303 -6.58 -22.34 -3.53
C GLN A 303 -7.28 -23.56 -4.14
N LYS A 304 -8.00 -23.38 -5.23
CA LYS A 304 -8.64 -24.44 -5.99
C LYS A 304 -7.72 -25.13 -7.01
N ASN A 305 -6.42 -24.80 -7.00
CA ASN A 305 -5.43 -25.31 -7.95
C ASN A 305 -5.76 -25.00 -9.43
N ILE A 306 -6.49 -23.92 -9.68
CA ILE A 306 -6.77 -23.44 -11.04
C ILE A 306 -5.57 -22.62 -11.50
N LYS A 307 -4.89 -23.05 -12.56
CA LYS A 307 -3.77 -22.32 -13.15
C LYS A 307 -4.31 -21.22 -14.05
N VAL A 308 -3.94 -19.96 -13.78
CA VAL A 308 -4.26 -18.81 -14.62
C VAL A 308 -3.01 -18.43 -15.41
N LYS A 309 -3.16 -18.24 -16.74
CA LYS A 309 -2.10 -17.77 -17.62
C LYS A 309 -2.62 -16.59 -18.45
N THR A 310 -1.81 -15.57 -18.58
CA THR A 310 -2.08 -14.41 -19.44
C THR A 310 -1.03 -14.33 -20.54
N SER A 311 -1.45 -13.94 -21.73
CA SER A 311 -0.58 -13.73 -22.89
C SER A 311 -1.03 -12.49 -23.67
N PHE A 312 -0.12 -11.90 -24.43
CA PHE A 312 -0.33 -10.65 -25.15
C PHE A 312 0.09 -10.82 -26.60
N GLN A 313 -0.67 -10.25 -27.53
CA GLN A 313 -0.40 -10.24 -28.95
C GLN A 313 -0.65 -8.84 -29.54
N ASP A 314 0.27 -8.33 -30.34
CA ASP A 314 0.21 -6.95 -30.87
C ASP A 314 -0.80 -6.73 -32.00
N GLY A 315 -1.33 -7.78 -32.60
CA GLY A 315 -2.28 -7.68 -33.73
C GLY A 315 -3.49 -8.59 -33.55
N THR A 316 -4.56 -8.24 -34.26
CA THR A 316 -5.76 -9.07 -34.48
C THR A 316 -5.99 -9.20 -35.98
N GLU A 317 -6.63 -10.27 -36.42
CA GLU A 317 -6.93 -10.49 -37.87
C GLU A 317 -8.11 -9.63 -38.36
N SER A 318 -9.03 -9.26 -37.44
CA SER A 318 -10.31 -8.64 -37.86
C SER A 318 -10.86 -7.54 -36.93
N HIS A 319 -10.22 -7.28 -35.78
CA HIS A 319 -10.73 -6.33 -34.77
C HIS A 319 -9.61 -5.50 -34.18
N ASP A 320 -9.89 -4.25 -33.77
CA ASP A 320 -8.89 -3.39 -33.11
C ASP A 320 -8.38 -3.97 -31.77
N ALA A 321 -9.25 -4.73 -31.09
CA ALA A 321 -8.96 -5.40 -29.83
C ALA A 321 -9.83 -6.65 -29.66
N GLU A 322 -9.22 -7.72 -29.16
CA GLU A 322 -9.89 -8.99 -28.87
C GLU A 322 -9.39 -9.57 -27.54
N ILE A 323 -10.31 -10.12 -26.76
CA ILE A 323 -9.99 -10.91 -25.55
C ILE A 323 -10.39 -12.36 -25.81
N SER A 324 -9.39 -13.24 -25.88
CA SER A 324 -9.60 -14.68 -26.06
C SER A 324 -9.45 -15.39 -24.72
N VAL A 325 -10.35 -16.32 -24.46
CA VAL A 325 -10.38 -17.13 -23.24
C VAL A 325 -10.37 -18.60 -23.60
N LYS A 326 -9.50 -19.36 -22.94
CA LYS A 326 -9.44 -20.82 -23.06
C LYS A 326 -9.60 -21.44 -21.69
N LEU A 327 -10.69 -22.20 -21.51
CA LEU A 327 -10.98 -22.97 -20.31
C LEU A 327 -10.61 -24.43 -20.56
N ILE A 328 -9.85 -25.01 -19.64
CA ILE A 328 -9.43 -26.41 -19.72
C ILE A 328 -9.93 -27.12 -18.46
N THR A 329 -10.70 -28.16 -18.66
CA THR A 329 -11.18 -29.07 -17.62
C THR A 329 -10.48 -30.43 -17.73
N GLU A 330 -10.96 -31.45 -17.04
CA GLU A 330 -10.48 -32.82 -17.23
C GLU A 330 -10.94 -33.42 -18.55
N ASN A 331 -12.13 -33.04 -19.02
CA ASN A 331 -12.82 -33.72 -20.09
C ASN A 331 -12.91 -32.92 -21.38
N GLU A 332 -12.73 -31.58 -21.31
CA GLU A 332 -12.97 -30.73 -22.46
C GLU A 332 -12.08 -29.46 -22.44
N ILE A 333 -11.90 -28.89 -23.62
CA ILE A 333 -11.29 -27.59 -23.84
C ILE A 333 -12.32 -26.72 -24.52
N PHE A 334 -12.65 -25.60 -23.91
CA PHE A 334 -13.58 -24.62 -24.45
C PHE A 334 -12.85 -23.31 -24.71
N THR A 335 -12.88 -22.84 -25.97
CA THR A 335 -12.24 -21.58 -26.39
C THR A 335 -13.29 -20.63 -26.93
N TYR A 336 -13.21 -19.38 -26.52
CA TYR A 336 -14.09 -18.34 -27.02
C TYR A 336 -13.41 -16.99 -26.94
N SER A 337 -13.85 -16.06 -27.75
CA SER A 337 -13.31 -14.70 -27.72
C SER A 337 -14.41 -13.66 -27.91
N GLY A 338 -14.11 -12.45 -27.47
CA GLY A 338 -14.99 -11.31 -27.61
C GLY A 338 -14.24 -10.04 -27.96
N ALA A 339 -14.96 -9.14 -28.58
CA ALA A 339 -14.48 -7.82 -28.97
C ALA A 339 -15.52 -6.73 -28.67
N LEU A 340 -15.11 -5.48 -28.77
CA LEU A 340 -15.99 -4.33 -28.63
C LEU A 340 -16.33 -3.75 -30.03
N PHE A 341 -17.61 -3.57 -30.29
CA PHE A 341 -18.15 -2.90 -31.47
C PHE A 341 -18.89 -1.64 -31.02
N ALA A 342 -18.36 -0.50 -31.33
CA ALA A 342 -18.89 0.80 -30.88
C ALA A 342 -19.15 0.82 -29.34
N GLY A 343 -18.28 0.19 -28.57
CA GLY A 343 -18.37 0.11 -27.12
C GLY A 343 -19.25 -1.05 -26.59
N ASN A 344 -19.95 -1.77 -27.46
CA ASN A 344 -20.81 -2.92 -27.08
C ASN A 344 -20.03 -4.24 -27.13
N SER A 345 -20.24 -5.10 -26.14
CA SER A 345 -19.60 -6.41 -26.07
C SER A 345 -20.22 -7.40 -27.04
N ARG A 346 -19.41 -8.08 -27.85
CA ARG A 346 -19.85 -9.19 -28.72
C ARG A 346 -18.95 -10.40 -28.54
N ILE A 347 -19.51 -11.61 -28.70
CA ILE A 347 -18.73 -12.84 -28.86
C ILE A 347 -18.37 -12.93 -30.34
N VAL A 348 -17.09 -13.11 -30.64
CA VAL A 348 -16.58 -13.12 -32.04
C VAL A 348 -16.03 -14.46 -32.47
N SER A 349 -15.80 -15.39 -31.53
CA SER A 349 -15.39 -16.77 -31.83
C SER A 349 -15.82 -17.73 -30.74
N ILE A 350 -16.19 -18.96 -31.12
CA ILE A 350 -16.39 -20.10 -30.21
C ILE A 350 -15.78 -21.35 -30.85
N ASN A 351 -14.86 -22.03 -30.11
CA ASN A 351 -14.15 -23.24 -30.54
C ASN A 351 -13.53 -23.12 -31.94
N GLY A 352 -12.97 -21.96 -32.26
CA GLY A 352 -12.32 -21.66 -33.53
C GLY A 352 -13.28 -21.28 -34.67
N MET A 353 -14.58 -21.34 -34.45
CA MET A 353 -15.57 -20.87 -35.40
C MET A 353 -15.81 -19.37 -35.22
N SER A 354 -15.64 -18.59 -36.29
CA SER A 354 -15.96 -17.16 -36.29
C SER A 354 -17.48 -16.98 -36.24
N ILE A 355 -17.91 -16.15 -35.29
CA ILE A 355 -19.33 -15.76 -35.13
C ILE A 355 -19.38 -14.28 -34.79
N GLU A 356 -20.56 -13.69 -34.89
CA GLU A 356 -20.78 -12.32 -34.37
C GLU A 356 -22.10 -12.30 -33.63
N ALA A 357 -22.01 -12.46 -32.30
CA ALA A 357 -23.18 -12.53 -31.43
C ALA A 357 -23.17 -11.38 -30.42
N GLU A 358 -24.21 -10.56 -30.45
CA GLU A 358 -24.41 -9.53 -29.42
C GLU A 358 -24.74 -10.19 -28.09
N ILE A 359 -24.09 -9.74 -27.01
CA ILE A 359 -24.33 -10.28 -25.69
C ILE A 359 -25.56 -9.60 -25.07
N SER A 360 -26.61 -10.39 -24.85
CA SER A 360 -27.85 -9.95 -24.23
C SER A 360 -28.09 -10.60 -22.86
N LYS A 361 -29.12 -10.13 -22.15
CA LYS A 361 -29.50 -10.65 -20.82
C LYS A 361 -29.86 -12.13 -20.84
N ASN A 362 -30.50 -12.58 -21.90
CA ASN A 362 -30.93 -13.97 -22.13
C ASN A 362 -30.39 -14.42 -23.46
N MET A 363 -29.59 -15.48 -23.47
CA MET A 363 -29.00 -16.08 -24.68
C MET A 363 -29.21 -17.57 -24.65
N LEU A 364 -29.46 -18.18 -25.81
CA LEU A 364 -29.47 -19.61 -26.00
C LEU A 364 -28.20 -20.01 -26.76
N TYR A 365 -27.38 -20.86 -26.17
CA TYR A 365 -26.26 -21.53 -26.83
C TYR A 365 -26.58 -22.97 -27.08
N THR A 366 -26.52 -23.41 -28.35
CA THR A 366 -26.71 -24.79 -28.76
C THR A 366 -25.55 -25.23 -29.64
N SER A 367 -25.16 -26.47 -29.49
CA SER A 367 -24.18 -27.13 -30.36
C SER A 367 -24.79 -28.44 -30.89
N ASN A 368 -24.70 -28.66 -32.20
CA ASN A 368 -25.15 -29.85 -32.82
C ASN A 368 -24.11 -30.43 -33.79
N ASN A 369 -24.33 -31.66 -34.27
CA ASN A 369 -23.42 -32.34 -35.19
C ASN A 369 -23.83 -32.15 -36.66
N ASP A 370 -24.54 -31.07 -37.01
CA ASP A 370 -24.98 -30.70 -38.35
C ASP A 370 -25.59 -31.88 -39.11
N LYS A 371 -26.58 -32.51 -38.49
CA LYS A 371 -27.37 -33.59 -39.14
C LYS A 371 -28.64 -33.00 -39.72
N PRO A 372 -29.05 -33.40 -40.96
CA PRO A 372 -30.29 -32.97 -41.59
C PRO A 372 -31.51 -33.19 -40.66
N GLY A 373 -32.37 -32.18 -40.56
CA GLY A 373 -33.62 -32.28 -39.75
C GLY A 373 -33.49 -31.87 -38.29
N PHE A 374 -32.39 -31.24 -37.84
CA PHE A 374 -32.24 -30.78 -36.48
C PHE A 374 -32.81 -29.36 -36.25
N ILE A 375 -32.99 -28.58 -37.28
CA ILE A 375 -33.70 -27.28 -37.31
C ILE A 375 -34.75 -27.33 -38.36
#